data_cdea618a70e35d91f33477c357ff49dd
#
_entry.id   cdea618a70e35d91f33477c357ff49dd
#
_cell.length_a   1.000
_cell.length_b   1.000
_cell.length_c   1.000
_cell.angle_alpha   90.00
_cell.angle_beta   90.00
_cell.angle_gamma   90.00
#
_symmetry.space_group_name_H-M   'P 1'
#
loop_
_entity.id
_entity.type
_entity.pdbx_description
1 polymer ?
#
loop_
_entity_poly.entity_id
_entity_poly.type
_entity_poly.pdbx_seq_one_letter_code
_entity_poly.pdbx_strand_id
1 'polypeptide(L)'
;MDSMTLARAVVDVLAHNVTDVVLSPGSRNSPLAYALLERGEIQVHVRIDERSAAFTALGIARVQRRPVGVVMTSGTAVANAYPAVIEAHMSHTPLAVISADRPESLVGTGASQTIWQQAIYGRYASTQQVTTLDDAARISFADPQVHINVAFDIPLVPHELSAATGVLRRVGPGQLATGVKAVEVDHGVVDLDLSRDTLVIAGDEAWDVPGLELVPTIAEPTAPTPYHQVHPLAARFFTQAQVAISHDGGDFAASTKPEQVVVVGHPTLHRDVLALLADPDIEVIGLSRSDIFTGRPTRRGSRANITGQPSDTWLKICEAAGEVGADTVRSTLQDPAFGFTGLHVAAAVCDTLGVGDTLVLGSSNPVRDASLVGLPFDGVDTYAARGAAGIDGTVSQAVGVALATQQLRPTEVRAPRTVALLGDLTFLHDVNGLLIGPDELRPGNLTIVVANDDGGGIFEALEVGASQLRSQFERVFGTPHGVGVDKLAHAYGAIYRRADSVATLNDVLVELAAAPEPIAVVEAVTTRQTRRALAERLAQG
;
A
#
# COMPACT_ATOMS: atom_id res chain seq x y z
N MET A 1 19.10 -34.22 -14.36
CA MET A 1 17.65 -34.01 -14.61
C MET A 1 17.52 -32.89 -15.63
N ASP A 2 16.59 -32.98 -16.56
CA ASP A 2 16.34 -31.93 -17.55
C ASP A 2 15.67 -30.71 -16.88
N SER A 3 16.20 -29.50 -17.16
CA SER A 3 15.73 -28.25 -16.55
C SER A 3 14.29 -27.92 -16.91
N MET A 4 13.84 -28.28 -18.12
CA MET A 4 12.44 -28.08 -18.53
C MET A 4 11.48 -28.97 -17.75
N THR A 5 11.87 -30.22 -17.49
CA THR A 5 11.05 -31.15 -16.68
C THR A 5 10.91 -30.64 -15.24
N LEU A 6 11.98 -30.11 -14.65
CA LEU A 6 11.93 -29.51 -13.31
C LEU A 6 11.06 -28.23 -13.31
N ALA A 7 11.23 -27.36 -14.31
CA ALA A 7 10.46 -26.13 -14.43
C ALA A 7 8.96 -26.39 -14.58
N ARG A 8 8.56 -27.38 -15.40
CA ARG A 8 7.17 -27.79 -15.54
C ARG A 8 6.58 -28.27 -14.21
N ALA A 9 7.33 -29.07 -13.44
CA ALA A 9 6.88 -29.54 -12.12
C ALA A 9 6.69 -28.36 -11.14
N VAL A 10 7.60 -27.38 -11.15
CA VAL A 10 7.44 -26.16 -10.33
C VAL A 10 6.22 -25.36 -10.78
N VAL A 11 6.05 -25.14 -12.09
CA VAL A 11 4.91 -24.36 -12.63
C VAL A 11 3.58 -25.09 -12.40
N ASP A 12 3.56 -26.42 -12.39
CA ASP A 12 2.38 -27.19 -12.02
C ASP A 12 1.92 -26.90 -10.59
N VAL A 13 2.86 -26.76 -9.65
CA VAL A 13 2.52 -26.35 -8.28
C VAL A 13 2.09 -24.90 -8.22
N LEU A 14 2.75 -24.00 -8.96
CA LEU A 14 2.34 -22.59 -9.04
C LEU A 14 0.91 -22.45 -9.54
N ALA A 15 0.51 -23.18 -10.58
CA ALA A 15 -0.83 -23.11 -11.17
C ALA A 15 -1.97 -23.44 -10.19
N HIS A 16 -1.68 -24.17 -9.12
CA HIS A 16 -2.66 -24.47 -8.06
C HIS A 16 -2.72 -23.39 -6.97
N ASN A 17 -1.71 -22.52 -6.89
CA ASN A 17 -1.55 -21.58 -5.78
C ASN A 17 -1.58 -20.11 -6.20
N VAL A 18 -1.18 -19.77 -7.43
CA VAL A 18 -1.12 -18.39 -7.94
C VAL A 18 -1.95 -18.24 -9.21
N THR A 19 -2.54 -17.07 -9.40
CA THR A 19 -3.29 -16.71 -10.62
C THR A 19 -2.47 -15.83 -11.55
N ASP A 20 -1.56 -15.07 -10.98
CA ASP A 20 -0.73 -14.10 -11.68
C ASP A 20 0.75 -14.33 -11.34
N VAL A 21 1.59 -14.13 -12.34
CA VAL A 21 3.04 -14.11 -12.22
C VAL A 21 3.59 -12.90 -12.93
N VAL A 22 4.40 -12.12 -12.21
CA VAL A 22 5.19 -11.05 -12.82
C VAL A 22 6.59 -11.59 -13.10
N LEU A 23 6.97 -11.63 -14.37
CA LEU A 23 8.20 -12.26 -14.85
C LEU A 23 9.19 -11.20 -15.34
N SER A 24 10.42 -11.27 -14.83
CA SER A 24 11.55 -10.52 -15.38
C SER A 24 12.41 -11.42 -16.26
N PRO A 25 12.82 -10.96 -17.48
CA PRO A 25 13.53 -11.79 -18.42
C PRO A 25 14.95 -12.10 -17.97
N GLY A 26 15.40 -13.33 -18.22
CA GLY A 26 16.77 -13.75 -17.94
C GLY A 26 17.07 -15.13 -18.53
N SER A 27 18.35 -15.43 -18.81
CA SER A 27 18.71 -16.72 -19.39
C SER A 27 18.50 -17.89 -18.43
N ARG A 28 18.84 -17.74 -17.13
CA ARG A 28 18.75 -18.85 -16.18
C ARG A 28 17.30 -19.24 -15.86
N ASN A 29 16.36 -18.30 -15.90
CA ASN A 29 14.93 -18.57 -15.68
C ASN A 29 14.16 -18.90 -16.97
N SER A 30 14.84 -19.08 -18.12
CA SER A 30 14.19 -19.50 -19.38
C SER A 30 13.32 -20.75 -19.22
N PRO A 31 13.73 -21.81 -18.49
CA PRO A 31 12.87 -22.97 -18.30
C PRO A 31 11.54 -22.63 -17.65
N LEU A 32 11.55 -21.76 -16.61
CA LEU A 32 10.33 -21.30 -15.93
C LEU A 32 9.46 -20.46 -16.88
N ALA A 33 10.08 -19.56 -17.65
CA ALA A 33 9.35 -18.71 -18.61
C ALA A 33 8.61 -19.56 -19.65
N TYR A 34 9.28 -20.53 -20.26
CA TYR A 34 8.64 -21.43 -21.23
C TYR A 34 7.57 -22.30 -20.59
N ALA A 35 7.81 -22.86 -19.40
CA ALA A 35 6.82 -23.67 -18.70
C ALA A 35 5.55 -22.86 -18.33
N LEU A 36 5.69 -21.59 -17.94
CA LEU A 36 4.57 -20.68 -17.68
C LEU A 36 3.74 -20.42 -18.96
N LEU A 37 4.42 -20.18 -20.09
CA LEU A 37 3.74 -19.95 -21.37
C LEU A 37 3.04 -21.21 -21.89
N GLU A 38 3.61 -22.40 -21.68
CA GLU A 38 3.00 -23.69 -22.03
C GLU A 38 1.73 -23.95 -21.22
N ARG A 39 1.68 -23.52 -19.95
CA ARG A 39 0.59 -23.80 -19.02
C ARG A 39 -0.68 -23.01 -19.34
N GLY A 40 -0.56 -21.72 -19.64
CA GLY A 40 -1.64 -20.86 -20.12
C GLY A 40 -2.77 -20.54 -19.14
N GLU A 41 -2.76 -21.10 -17.93
CA GLU A 41 -3.77 -20.86 -16.87
C GLU A 41 -3.36 -19.72 -15.94
N ILE A 42 -2.06 -19.40 -15.89
CA ILE A 42 -1.49 -18.33 -15.09
C ILE A 42 -1.40 -17.08 -15.98
N GLN A 43 -1.90 -15.95 -15.49
CA GLN A 43 -1.70 -14.68 -16.15
C GLN A 43 -0.25 -14.23 -15.96
N VAL A 44 0.50 -14.12 -17.05
CA VAL A 44 1.89 -13.65 -17.01
C VAL A 44 1.94 -12.18 -17.39
N HIS A 45 2.69 -11.40 -16.58
CA HIS A 45 2.99 -9.99 -16.81
C HIS A 45 4.51 -9.81 -16.90
N VAL A 46 5.04 -9.35 -18.02
CA VAL A 46 6.49 -9.16 -18.17
C VAL A 46 6.90 -7.76 -17.74
N ARG A 47 7.92 -7.67 -16.87
CA ARG A 47 8.54 -6.41 -16.42
C ARG A 47 10.06 -6.56 -16.44
N ILE A 48 10.76 -5.53 -16.92
CA ILE A 48 12.22 -5.58 -17.08
C ILE A 48 12.93 -5.38 -15.74
N ASP A 49 12.46 -4.45 -14.92
CA ASP A 49 13.01 -4.12 -13.61
C ASP A 49 12.41 -5.04 -12.55
N GLU A 50 13.24 -5.84 -11.87
CA GLU A 50 12.79 -6.83 -10.89
C GLU A 50 12.19 -6.18 -9.63
N ARG A 51 12.62 -4.99 -9.26
CA ARG A 51 12.00 -4.22 -8.18
C ARG A 51 10.58 -3.83 -8.56
N SER A 52 10.41 -3.23 -9.72
CA SER A 52 9.09 -2.87 -10.26
C SER A 52 8.20 -4.10 -10.46
N ALA A 53 8.77 -5.23 -10.90
CA ALA A 53 8.08 -6.51 -11.03
C ALA A 53 7.53 -6.98 -9.67
N ALA A 54 8.36 -6.94 -8.63
CA ALA A 54 7.98 -7.38 -7.30
C ALA A 54 6.90 -6.49 -6.67
N PHE A 55 6.97 -5.16 -6.84
CA PHE A 55 5.93 -4.25 -6.36
C PHE A 55 4.64 -4.31 -7.19
N THR A 56 4.72 -4.62 -8.50
CA THR A 56 3.52 -4.90 -9.31
C THR A 56 2.81 -6.15 -8.78
N ALA A 57 3.57 -7.22 -8.51
CA ALA A 57 3.02 -8.44 -7.91
C ALA A 57 2.41 -8.17 -6.53
N LEU A 58 3.07 -7.36 -5.70
CA LEU A 58 2.56 -6.93 -4.40
C LEU A 58 1.21 -6.21 -4.53
N GLY A 59 1.08 -5.28 -5.49
CA GLY A 59 -0.17 -4.57 -5.77
C GLY A 59 -1.31 -5.52 -6.16
N ILE A 60 -1.02 -6.49 -7.04
CA ILE A 60 -1.99 -7.53 -7.44
C ILE A 60 -2.40 -8.36 -6.22
N ALA A 61 -1.42 -8.82 -5.42
CA ALA A 61 -1.66 -9.66 -4.25
C ALA A 61 -2.50 -8.96 -3.16
N ARG A 62 -2.29 -7.66 -2.95
CA ARG A 62 -3.08 -6.86 -2.00
C ARG A 62 -4.57 -6.84 -2.35
N VAL A 63 -4.89 -6.72 -3.64
CA VAL A 63 -6.29 -6.71 -4.12
C VAL A 63 -6.88 -8.11 -4.07
N GLN A 64 -6.15 -9.10 -4.57
CA GLN A 64 -6.65 -10.48 -4.67
C GLN A 64 -6.66 -11.22 -3.33
N ARG A 65 -5.85 -10.76 -2.36
CA ARG A 65 -5.59 -11.44 -1.07
C ARG A 65 -5.12 -12.89 -1.24
N ARG A 66 -4.28 -13.12 -2.25
CA ARG A 66 -3.74 -14.43 -2.65
C ARG A 66 -2.28 -14.28 -3.06
N PRO A 67 -1.48 -15.37 -3.00
CA PRO A 67 -0.11 -15.34 -3.49
C PRO A 67 -0.05 -14.95 -4.97
N VAL A 68 0.86 -14.04 -5.29
CA VAL A 68 1.25 -13.69 -6.66
C VAL A 68 2.73 -14.03 -6.82
N GLY A 69 3.08 -14.66 -7.95
CA GLY A 69 4.44 -15.06 -8.24
C GLY A 69 5.27 -13.92 -8.83
N VAL A 70 6.55 -13.85 -8.43
CA VAL A 70 7.55 -13.00 -9.10
C VAL A 70 8.67 -13.91 -9.59
N VAL A 71 8.80 -14.08 -10.89
CA VAL A 71 9.80 -14.96 -11.50
C VAL A 71 10.96 -14.15 -12.05
N MET A 72 12.18 -14.51 -11.66
CA MET A 72 13.39 -13.80 -12.07
C MET A 72 14.61 -14.70 -12.20
N THR A 73 15.65 -14.18 -12.81
CA THR A 73 16.94 -14.85 -12.93
C THR A 73 17.73 -14.80 -11.62
N SER A 74 18.95 -15.25 -11.63
CA SER A 74 19.84 -15.29 -10.46
C SER A 74 20.57 -13.97 -10.22
N GLY A 75 21.26 -13.88 -9.09
CA GLY A 75 22.15 -12.77 -8.78
C GLY A 75 21.40 -11.55 -8.22
N THR A 76 21.78 -10.37 -8.67
CA THR A 76 21.18 -9.10 -8.18
C THR A 76 19.70 -8.95 -8.49
N ALA A 77 19.17 -9.68 -9.48
CA ALA A 77 17.74 -9.78 -9.74
C ALA A 77 16.97 -10.16 -8.45
N VAL A 78 17.45 -11.18 -7.75
CA VAL A 78 16.84 -11.66 -6.50
C VAL A 78 16.92 -10.59 -5.41
N ALA A 79 18.05 -9.89 -5.30
CA ALA A 79 18.23 -8.82 -4.32
C ALA A 79 17.30 -7.62 -4.59
N ASN A 80 16.99 -7.32 -5.86
CA ASN A 80 16.10 -6.21 -6.22
C ASN A 80 14.64 -6.41 -5.77
N ALA A 81 14.19 -7.63 -5.56
CA ALA A 81 12.86 -7.90 -5.01
C ALA A 81 12.76 -7.65 -3.49
N TYR A 82 13.89 -7.47 -2.79
CA TYR A 82 13.92 -7.41 -1.33
C TYR A 82 13.02 -6.33 -0.72
N PRO A 83 12.98 -5.09 -1.21
CA PRO A 83 12.07 -4.07 -0.66
C PRO A 83 10.60 -4.49 -0.68
N ALA A 84 10.15 -5.09 -1.79
CA ALA A 84 8.78 -5.60 -1.91
C ALA A 84 8.52 -6.79 -0.98
N VAL A 85 9.49 -7.67 -0.76
CA VAL A 85 9.39 -8.79 0.19
C VAL A 85 9.27 -8.28 1.62
N ILE A 86 10.02 -7.22 1.99
CA ILE A 86 9.88 -6.58 3.31
C ILE A 86 8.47 -6.00 3.48
N GLU A 87 8.00 -5.21 2.50
CA GLU A 87 6.66 -4.63 2.55
C GLU A 87 5.58 -5.72 2.61
N ALA A 88 5.72 -6.80 1.80
CA ALA A 88 4.81 -7.95 1.81
C ALA A 88 4.72 -8.61 3.19
N HIS A 89 5.89 -8.82 3.83
CA HIS A 89 5.95 -9.41 5.17
C HIS A 89 5.31 -8.52 6.22
N MET A 90 5.65 -7.23 6.21
CA MET A 90 5.16 -6.28 7.21
C MET A 90 3.69 -5.90 7.03
N SER A 91 3.12 -6.12 5.84
CA SER A 91 1.70 -5.91 5.53
C SER A 91 0.93 -7.24 5.34
N HIS A 92 1.53 -8.37 5.74
CA HIS A 92 0.96 -9.73 5.65
C HIS A 92 0.37 -10.06 4.27
N THR A 93 0.92 -9.44 3.22
CA THR A 93 0.48 -9.65 1.84
C THR A 93 1.17 -10.90 1.27
N PRO A 94 0.41 -11.89 0.77
CA PRO A 94 1.01 -13.10 0.21
C PRO A 94 1.83 -12.82 -1.04
N LEU A 95 3.11 -13.22 -1.04
CA LEU A 95 4.02 -13.00 -2.17
C LEU A 95 4.97 -14.20 -2.33
N ALA A 96 5.09 -14.72 -3.55
CA ALA A 96 6.01 -15.80 -3.86
C ALA A 96 7.11 -15.30 -4.80
N VAL A 97 8.36 -15.30 -4.34
CA VAL A 97 9.51 -15.04 -5.21
C VAL A 97 10.04 -16.37 -5.73
N ILE A 98 10.10 -16.52 -7.04
CA ILE A 98 10.62 -17.70 -7.72
C ILE A 98 11.89 -17.29 -8.46
N SER A 99 13.05 -17.62 -7.90
CA SER A 99 14.34 -17.31 -8.51
C SER A 99 14.96 -18.54 -9.17
N ALA A 100 15.55 -18.33 -10.34
CA ALA A 100 16.42 -19.31 -10.93
C ALA A 100 17.82 -19.22 -10.31
N ASP A 101 18.48 -20.36 -10.11
CA ASP A 101 19.83 -20.44 -9.61
C ASP A 101 20.68 -21.41 -10.43
N ARG A 102 21.97 -21.38 -10.18
CA ARG A 102 22.91 -22.36 -10.72
C ARG A 102 22.94 -23.61 -9.84
N PRO A 103 23.44 -24.74 -10.39
CA PRO A 103 23.73 -25.91 -9.56
C PRO A 103 24.61 -25.55 -8.36
N GLU A 104 24.37 -26.17 -7.23
CA GLU A 104 25.08 -25.92 -5.97
C GLU A 104 26.61 -25.96 -6.11
N SER A 105 27.13 -26.83 -7.00
CA SER A 105 28.55 -26.93 -7.30
C SER A 105 29.20 -25.63 -7.83
N LEU A 106 28.41 -24.70 -8.32
CA LEU A 106 28.88 -23.40 -8.83
C LEU A 106 28.71 -22.26 -7.82
N VAL A 107 27.95 -22.46 -6.75
CA VAL A 107 27.75 -21.43 -5.71
C VAL A 107 29.04 -21.25 -4.91
N GLY A 108 29.49 -20.02 -4.73
CA GLY A 108 30.73 -19.70 -4.03
C GLY A 108 32.03 -19.89 -4.83
N THR A 109 31.95 -20.28 -6.11
CA THR A 109 33.13 -20.50 -6.97
C THR A 109 33.56 -19.24 -7.75
N GLY A 110 32.81 -18.13 -7.67
CA GLY A 110 33.01 -16.95 -8.51
C GLY A 110 32.40 -17.08 -9.91
N ALA A 111 31.55 -18.09 -10.14
CA ALA A 111 30.84 -18.23 -11.39
C ALA A 111 29.97 -16.99 -11.67
N SER A 112 29.87 -16.60 -12.96
CA SER A 112 29.16 -15.39 -13.37
C SER A 112 27.71 -15.38 -12.87
N GLN A 113 27.29 -14.24 -12.29
CA GLN A 113 25.92 -13.99 -11.81
C GLN A 113 25.46 -15.05 -10.78
N THR A 114 26.38 -15.54 -9.94
CA THR A 114 26.12 -16.53 -8.90
C THR A 114 26.40 -15.93 -7.55
N ILE A 115 25.41 -15.96 -6.67
CA ILE A 115 25.48 -15.45 -5.30
C ILE A 115 24.86 -16.48 -4.35
N TRP A 116 24.96 -16.27 -3.05
CA TRP A 116 24.21 -17.07 -2.07
C TRP A 116 22.77 -16.59 -2.03
N GLN A 117 21.88 -17.25 -2.78
CA GLN A 117 20.46 -16.91 -2.86
C GLN A 117 19.66 -17.54 -1.72
N GLN A 118 20.16 -18.67 -1.20
CA GLN A 118 19.54 -19.32 -0.06
C GLN A 118 19.45 -18.36 1.13
N ALA A 119 18.25 -18.21 1.68
CA ALA A 119 17.95 -17.31 2.80
C ALA A 119 18.30 -15.82 2.57
N ILE A 120 18.38 -15.36 1.32
CA ILE A 120 18.70 -13.95 1.01
C ILE A 120 17.71 -12.97 1.64
N TYR A 121 16.45 -13.37 1.81
CA TYR A 121 15.41 -12.53 2.44
C TYR A 121 15.36 -12.67 3.96
N GLY A 122 16.24 -13.49 4.56
CA GLY A 122 16.35 -13.65 6.00
C GLY A 122 15.03 -14.09 6.64
N ARG A 123 14.55 -13.27 7.58
CA ARG A 123 13.29 -13.52 8.31
C ARG A 123 12.02 -13.15 7.55
N TYR A 124 12.15 -12.45 6.41
CA TYR A 124 11.01 -11.87 5.69
C TYR A 124 10.36 -12.83 4.69
N ALA A 125 11.07 -13.89 4.28
CA ALA A 125 10.50 -14.97 3.49
C ALA A 125 11.26 -16.27 3.74
N SER A 126 10.53 -17.37 3.92
CA SER A 126 11.14 -18.70 4.01
C SER A 126 11.66 -19.14 2.64
N THR A 127 12.87 -19.72 2.59
CA THR A 127 13.45 -20.21 1.34
C THR A 127 13.29 -21.71 1.20
N GLN A 128 12.73 -22.14 0.09
CA GLN A 128 12.59 -23.53 -0.32
C GLN A 128 13.54 -23.79 -1.50
N GLN A 129 14.54 -24.63 -1.29
CA GLN A 129 15.50 -25.01 -2.31
C GLN A 129 14.94 -26.13 -3.17
N VAL A 130 14.93 -25.94 -4.50
CA VAL A 130 14.38 -26.91 -5.45
C VAL A 130 15.44 -27.32 -6.45
N THR A 131 15.85 -28.59 -6.35
CA THR A 131 16.88 -29.20 -7.20
C THR A 131 16.40 -30.48 -7.86
N THR A 132 15.33 -31.07 -7.34
CA THR A 132 14.74 -32.35 -7.79
C THR A 132 13.23 -32.24 -7.97
N LEU A 133 12.63 -33.25 -8.64
CA LEU A 133 11.15 -33.35 -8.73
C LEU A 133 10.51 -33.57 -7.36
N ASP A 134 11.19 -34.27 -6.47
CA ASP A 134 10.71 -34.48 -5.10
C ASP A 134 10.71 -33.16 -4.31
N ASP A 135 11.67 -32.26 -4.56
CA ASP A 135 11.67 -30.93 -3.96
C ASP A 135 10.51 -30.10 -4.53
N ALA A 136 10.31 -30.15 -5.86
CA ALA A 136 9.19 -29.46 -6.51
C ALA A 136 7.84 -29.92 -5.93
N ALA A 137 7.65 -31.22 -5.70
CA ALA A 137 6.43 -31.77 -5.10
C ALA A 137 6.21 -31.35 -3.63
N ARG A 138 7.26 -30.88 -2.95
CA ARG A 138 7.23 -30.42 -1.55
C ARG A 138 7.09 -28.91 -1.41
N ILE A 139 7.03 -28.15 -2.52
CA ILE A 139 6.79 -26.70 -2.45
C ILE A 139 5.51 -26.42 -1.67
N SER A 140 5.64 -25.54 -0.68
CA SER A 140 4.55 -25.19 0.23
C SER A 140 4.32 -23.68 0.23
N PHE A 141 3.05 -23.29 0.24
CA PHE A 141 2.56 -21.92 0.42
C PHE A 141 1.94 -21.73 1.81
N ALA A 142 2.36 -22.53 2.81
CA ALA A 142 1.89 -22.39 4.18
C ALA A 142 2.31 -21.03 4.78
N ASP A 143 3.52 -20.55 4.42
CA ASP A 143 3.96 -19.20 4.75
C ASP A 143 3.44 -18.22 3.71
N PRO A 144 2.92 -17.05 4.11
CA PRO A 144 2.38 -16.07 3.16
C PRO A 144 3.47 -15.45 2.26
N GLN A 145 4.73 -15.38 2.72
CA GLN A 145 5.86 -14.94 1.91
C GLN A 145 6.84 -16.10 1.75
N VAL A 146 7.02 -16.54 0.51
CA VAL A 146 7.91 -17.67 0.20
C VAL A 146 8.92 -17.29 -0.87
N HIS A 147 10.12 -17.85 -0.74
CA HIS A 147 11.16 -17.82 -1.75
C HIS A 147 11.42 -19.23 -2.26
N ILE A 148 11.12 -19.50 -3.52
CA ILE A 148 11.35 -20.78 -4.21
C ILE A 148 12.59 -20.60 -5.06
N ASN A 149 13.73 -21.15 -4.62
CA ASN A 149 15.01 -21.04 -5.32
C ASN A 149 15.27 -22.28 -6.14
N VAL A 150 15.17 -22.20 -7.47
CA VAL A 150 15.21 -23.35 -8.38
C VAL A 150 16.55 -23.43 -9.09
N ALA A 151 17.30 -24.48 -8.85
CA ALA A 151 18.59 -24.70 -9.50
C ALA A 151 18.43 -25.39 -10.86
N PHE A 152 18.89 -24.71 -11.92
CA PHE A 152 18.87 -25.22 -13.28
C PHE A 152 20.28 -25.45 -13.82
N ASP A 153 20.44 -26.56 -14.54
CA ASP A 153 21.64 -26.85 -15.33
C ASP A 153 21.32 -26.78 -16.84
N ILE A 154 22.33 -26.73 -17.68
CA ILE A 154 22.17 -26.75 -19.13
C ILE A 154 21.72 -28.14 -19.61
N PRO A 155 20.86 -28.22 -20.66
CA PRO A 155 20.28 -27.14 -21.46
C PRO A 155 19.14 -26.41 -20.73
N LEU A 156 19.01 -25.07 -20.99
CA LEU A 156 17.99 -24.19 -20.37
C LEU A 156 16.77 -23.94 -21.25
N VAL A 157 16.78 -24.44 -22.47
CA VAL A 157 15.70 -24.25 -23.42
C VAL A 157 15.20 -25.60 -23.93
N PRO A 158 13.91 -25.74 -24.26
CA PRO A 158 13.39 -26.97 -24.83
C PRO A 158 13.96 -27.23 -26.22
N HIS A 159 14.10 -28.48 -26.61
CA HIS A 159 14.49 -28.85 -27.99
C HIS A 159 13.42 -28.47 -29.02
N GLU A 160 12.16 -28.58 -28.64
CA GLU A 160 11.00 -28.16 -29.42
C GLU A 160 10.03 -27.39 -28.55
N LEU A 161 9.55 -26.25 -29.04
CA LEU A 161 8.44 -25.55 -28.38
C LEU A 161 7.17 -26.35 -28.67
N SER A 162 6.53 -26.86 -27.65
CA SER A 162 5.12 -27.22 -27.75
C SER A 162 4.39 -26.01 -28.30
N ALA A 163 3.46 -26.20 -29.25
CA ALA A 163 2.69 -25.10 -29.83
C ALA A 163 1.87 -24.42 -28.73
N ALA A 164 2.55 -23.60 -27.95
CA ALA A 164 1.89 -22.72 -27.00
C ALA A 164 1.07 -21.75 -27.84
N THR A 165 -0.23 -21.90 -27.76
CA THR A 165 -1.15 -20.90 -28.27
C THR A 165 -0.87 -19.63 -27.48
N GLY A 166 -0.04 -18.74 -27.99
CA GLY A 166 0.32 -17.45 -27.39
C GLY A 166 -0.86 -16.46 -27.33
N VAL A 167 -2.03 -16.96 -26.99
CA VAL A 167 -3.20 -16.15 -26.68
C VAL A 167 -3.12 -15.87 -25.20
N LEU A 168 -2.89 -14.61 -24.85
CA LEU A 168 -3.13 -14.08 -23.50
C LEU A 168 -4.57 -14.48 -23.08
N ARG A 169 -4.69 -15.61 -22.41
CA ARG A 169 -5.98 -16.10 -21.96
C ARG A 169 -6.31 -15.33 -20.68
N ARG A 170 -7.25 -14.40 -20.78
CA ARG A 170 -7.82 -13.78 -19.58
C ARG A 170 -8.43 -14.89 -18.73
N VAL A 171 -7.84 -15.15 -17.58
CA VAL A 171 -8.41 -16.06 -16.58
C VAL A 171 -9.67 -15.40 -16.04
N GLY A 172 -10.83 -15.99 -16.28
CA GLY A 172 -12.10 -15.47 -15.78
C GLY A 172 -12.22 -15.66 -14.26
N PRO A 173 -12.97 -14.80 -13.54
CA PRO A 173 -13.08 -14.83 -12.08
C PRO A 173 -13.62 -16.15 -11.50
N GLY A 174 -14.21 -17.04 -12.28
CA GLY A 174 -14.70 -18.36 -11.84
C GLY A 174 -13.65 -19.49 -11.91
N GLN A 175 -12.45 -19.24 -12.41
CA GLN A 175 -11.38 -20.25 -12.52
C GLN A 175 -10.27 -20.05 -11.47
N LEU A 176 -10.46 -19.13 -10.52
CA LEU A 176 -9.52 -18.93 -9.44
C LEU A 176 -9.48 -20.19 -8.57
N ALA A 177 -8.31 -20.82 -8.52
CA ALA A 177 -8.07 -21.92 -7.59
C ALA A 177 -8.53 -21.50 -6.18
N THR A 178 -9.05 -22.46 -5.41
CA THR A 178 -9.40 -22.29 -3.99
C THR A 178 -8.14 -22.14 -3.11
N GLY A 179 -7.13 -21.43 -3.62
CA GLY A 179 -5.78 -21.34 -3.06
C GLY A 179 -5.71 -20.62 -1.72
N VAL A 180 -4.55 -20.71 -1.15
CA VAL A 180 -4.12 -20.19 0.16
C VAL A 180 -4.58 -18.74 0.34
N LYS A 181 -5.45 -18.51 1.32
CA LYS A 181 -5.75 -17.16 1.83
C LYS A 181 -4.59 -16.71 2.72
N ALA A 182 -4.42 -15.40 2.87
CA ALA A 182 -3.54 -14.86 3.91
C ALA A 182 -3.81 -15.60 5.23
N VAL A 183 -2.76 -16.10 5.86
CA VAL A 183 -2.89 -16.84 7.12
C VAL A 183 -3.29 -15.84 8.21
N GLU A 184 -4.51 -15.98 8.71
CA GLU A 184 -4.96 -15.20 9.87
C GLU A 184 -4.50 -15.91 11.14
N VAL A 185 -3.89 -15.16 12.05
CA VAL A 185 -3.48 -15.65 13.38
C VAL A 185 -4.63 -15.43 14.34
N ASP A 186 -5.06 -16.48 15.03
CA ASP A 186 -6.12 -16.40 16.04
C ASP A 186 -5.51 -16.16 17.44
N HIS A 187 -5.61 -14.93 17.94
CA HIS A 187 -5.21 -14.55 19.29
C HIS A 187 -6.32 -14.72 20.33
N GLY A 188 -7.44 -15.37 19.97
CA GLY A 188 -8.57 -15.60 20.86
C GLY A 188 -9.54 -14.41 20.92
N VAL A 189 -10.30 -14.38 22.02
CA VAL A 189 -11.38 -13.41 22.27
C VAL A 189 -11.01 -12.52 23.45
N VAL A 190 -11.26 -11.21 23.33
CA VAL A 190 -11.17 -10.26 24.44
C VAL A 190 -12.57 -9.78 24.82
N ASP A 191 -12.81 -9.59 26.12
CA ASP A 191 -14.06 -8.99 26.62
C ASP A 191 -13.90 -7.45 26.59
N LEU A 192 -14.89 -6.75 26.03
CA LEU A 192 -14.94 -5.29 25.96
C LEU A 192 -16.24 -4.80 26.63
N ASP A 193 -16.10 -3.89 27.58
CA ASP A 193 -17.22 -3.17 28.19
C ASP A 193 -17.28 -1.75 27.62
N LEU A 194 -18.26 -1.51 26.73
CA LEU A 194 -18.46 -0.22 26.08
C LEU A 194 -19.22 0.80 26.95
N SER A 195 -19.61 0.47 28.17
CA SER A 195 -20.07 1.47 29.14
C SER A 195 -18.95 2.39 29.64
N ARG A 196 -17.69 1.99 29.39
CA ARG A 196 -16.49 2.81 29.58
C ARG A 196 -16.26 3.73 28.37
N ASP A 197 -15.73 4.92 28.59
CA ASP A 197 -15.39 5.84 27.51
C ASP A 197 -14.32 5.22 26.58
N THR A 198 -14.79 4.74 25.44
CA THR A 198 -14.01 3.92 24.49
C THR A 198 -13.79 4.66 23.19
N LEU A 199 -12.52 4.70 22.72
CA LEU A 199 -12.16 5.16 21.39
C LEU A 199 -11.57 3.99 20.59
N VAL A 200 -11.99 3.83 19.34
CA VAL A 200 -11.37 2.89 18.40
C VAL A 200 -10.34 3.62 17.54
N ILE A 201 -9.19 3.00 17.32
CA ILE A 201 -8.18 3.44 16.34
C ILE A 201 -7.99 2.31 15.33
N ALA A 202 -8.41 2.56 14.08
CA ALA A 202 -8.35 1.59 12.99
C ALA A 202 -7.26 1.98 11.99
N GLY A 203 -6.37 1.05 11.68
CA GLY A 203 -5.26 1.26 10.74
C GLY A 203 -5.26 0.28 9.57
N ASP A 204 -4.11 0.11 8.92
CA ASP A 204 -3.97 -0.91 7.86
C ASP A 204 -4.34 -2.29 8.42
N GLU A 205 -4.89 -3.16 7.57
CA GLU A 205 -5.40 -4.49 7.95
C GLU A 205 -6.58 -4.48 8.95
N ALA A 206 -7.17 -3.33 9.29
CA ALA A 206 -8.38 -3.29 10.08
C ALA A 206 -9.55 -3.94 9.34
N TRP A 207 -10.51 -4.43 10.09
CA TRP A 207 -11.74 -5.01 9.59
C TRP A 207 -12.94 -4.54 10.42
N ASP A 208 -14.14 -4.71 9.89
CA ASP A 208 -15.36 -4.45 10.63
C ASP A 208 -15.50 -5.45 11.77
N VAL A 209 -15.31 -4.98 13.00
CA VAL A 209 -15.45 -5.80 14.22
C VAL A 209 -16.89 -5.74 14.70
N PRO A 210 -17.65 -6.85 14.66
CA PRO A 210 -19.04 -6.85 15.10
C PRO A 210 -19.21 -6.32 16.52
N GLY A 211 -20.07 -5.33 16.70
CA GLY A 211 -20.36 -4.67 17.97
C GLY A 211 -19.57 -3.38 18.22
N LEU A 212 -18.60 -3.03 17.37
CA LEU A 212 -17.89 -1.74 17.45
C LEU A 212 -18.48 -0.67 16.53
N GLU A 213 -19.56 -0.94 15.81
CA GLU A 213 -20.15 -0.04 14.81
C GLU A 213 -20.58 1.31 15.40
N LEU A 214 -21.00 1.32 16.67
CA LEU A 214 -21.43 2.56 17.35
C LEU A 214 -20.32 3.24 18.15
N VAL A 215 -19.10 2.75 18.09
CA VAL A 215 -17.99 3.32 18.88
C VAL A 215 -17.27 4.40 18.06
N PRO A 216 -17.00 5.58 18.65
CA PRO A 216 -16.23 6.62 17.99
C PRO A 216 -14.87 6.08 17.51
N THR A 217 -14.55 6.32 16.23
CA THR A 217 -13.40 5.69 15.60
C THR A 217 -12.56 6.70 14.82
N ILE A 218 -11.27 6.76 15.12
CA ILE A 218 -10.25 7.40 14.29
C ILE A 218 -9.73 6.33 13.32
N ALA A 219 -10.04 6.46 12.03
CA ALA A 219 -9.63 5.52 11.00
C ALA A 219 -8.54 6.11 10.09
N GLU A 220 -7.51 5.31 9.78
CA GLU A 220 -6.54 5.63 8.73
C GLU A 220 -7.13 5.31 7.34
N PRO A 221 -6.65 5.91 6.25
CA PRO A 221 -7.26 5.79 4.91
C PRO A 221 -7.43 4.37 4.38
N THR A 222 -6.62 3.41 4.83
CA THR A 222 -6.68 2.00 4.42
C THR A 222 -7.59 1.13 5.29
N ALA A 223 -8.17 1.71 6.35
CA ALA A 223 -9.14 1.04 7.21
C ALA A 223 -10.55 1.08 6.62
N PRO A 224 -11.48 0.20 7.04
CA PRO A 224 -12.89 0.33 6.73
C PRO A 224 -13.46 1.68 7.23
N THR A 225 -14.45 2.20 6.53
CA THR A 225 -15.12 3.45 6.90
C THR A 225 -15.94 3.27 8.18
N PRO A 226 -15.64 3.98 9.27
CA PRO A 226 -16.40 3.84 10.51
C PRO A 226 -17.75 4.57 10.43
N TYR A 227 -18.73 4.06 11.16
CA TYR A 227 -20.04 4.70 11.26
C TYR A 227 -19.97 6.03 12.06
N HIS A 228 -19.18 6.05 13.16
CA HIS A 228 -18.90 7.25 13.97
C HIS A 228 -17.44 7.67 13.76
N GLN A 229 -17.18 8.31 12.62
CA GLN A 229 -15.84 8.76 12.28
C GLN A 229 -15.43 9.96 13.13
N VAL A 230 -14.25 9.88 13.74
CA VAL A 230 -13.60 10.95 14.48
C VAL A 230 -12.39 11.42 13.69
N HIS A 231 -12.29 12.72 13.46
CA HIS A 231 -11.18 13.29 12.71
C HIS A 231 -9.84 13.06 13.43
N PRO A 232 -8.74 12.67 12.75
CA PRO A 232 -7.48 12.32 13.41
C PRO A 232 -6.85 13.48 14.21
N LEU A 233 -7.11 14.74 13.86
CA LEU A 233 -6.68 15.90 14.67
C LEU A 233 -7.37 15.96 16.03
N ALA A 234 -8.48 15.28 16.25
CA ALA A 234 -9.14 15.18 17.55
C ALA A 234 -8.28 14.47 18.59
N ALA A 235 -7.33 13.61 18.16
CA ALA A 235 -6.50 12.83 19.07
C ALA A 235 -5.76 13.69 20.12
N ARG A 236 -5.39 14.92 19.78
CA ARG A 236 -4.75 15.86 20.71
C ARG A 236 -5.62 16.26 21.90
N PHE A 237 -6.95 16.30 21.72
CA PHE A 237 -7.88 16.59 22.83
C PHE A 237 -7.98 15.41 23.78
N PHE A 238 -7.86 14.21 23.26
CA PHE A 238 -7.93 12.96 24.02
C PHE A 238 -6.67 12.67 24.85
N THR A 239 -5.56 13.37 24.61
CA THR A 239 -4.36 13.29 25.45
C THR A 239 -4.41 14.24 26.66
N GLN A 240 -5.40 15.14 26.73
CA GLN A 240 -5.56 16.13 27.79
C GLN A 240 -6.54 15.62 28.86
N ALA A 241 -6.19 15.81 30.14
CA ALA A 241 -7.05 15.36 31.22
C ALA A 241 -8.38 16.14 31.31
N GLN A 242 -8.36 17.41 30.92
CA GLN A 242 -9.54 18.27 30.83
C GLN A 242 -9.38 19.29 29.73
N VAL A 243 -10.45 19.53 29.00
CA VAL A 243 -10.55 20.57 27.95
C VAL A 243 -11.62 21.57 28.39
N ALA A 244 -11.30 22.85 28.30
CA ALA A 244 -12.29 23.91 28.48
C ALA A 244 -13.15 24.02 27.19
N ILE A 245 -14.42 23.81 27.36
CA ILE A 245 -15.41 23.94 26.26
C ILE A 245 -16.29 25.14 26.56
N SER A 246 -16.26 26.14 25.69
CA SER A 246 -17.20 27.28 25.78
C SER A 246 -18.42 26.94 24.92
N HIS A 247 -19.59 26.79 25.55
CA HIS A 247 -20.87 26.56 24.90
C HIS A 247 -21.96 27.39 25.55
N ASP A 248 -22.77 28.08 24.76
CA ASP A 248 -23.91 28.91 25.19
C ASP A 248 -23.60 29.91 26.32
N GLY A 249 -22.40 30.52 26.29
CA GLY A 249 -22.00 31.56 27.28
C GLY A 249 -21.51 31.03 28.62
N GLY A 250 -21.27 29.72 28.76
CA GLY A 250 -20.66 29.09 29.91
C GLY A 250 -19.38 28.33 29.54
N ASP A 251 -18.37 28.37 30.41
CA ASP A 251 -17.16 27.56 30.30
C ASP A 251 -17.33 26.28 31.10
N PHE A 252 -17.20 25.14 30.46
CA PHE A 252 -17.25 23.82 31.08
C PHE A 252 -15.89 23.16 30.95
N ALA A 253 -15.42 22.50 32.01
CA ALA A 253 -14.29 21.59 31.90
C ALA A 253 -14.84 20.17 31.75
N ALA A 254 -14.55 19.53 30.63
CA ALA A 254 -14.91 18.15 30.40
C ALA A 254 -13.66 17.27 30.30
N SER A 255 -13.74 16.06 30.85
CA SER A 255 -12.73 15.04 30.59
C SER A 255 -12.97 14.53 29.16
N THR A 256 -11.93 14.65 28.35
CA THR A 256 -11.95 14.14 26.96
C THR A 256 -11.05 12.92 26.79
N LYS A 257 -10.38 12.50 27.89
CA LYS A 257 -9.49 11.35 27.87
C LYS A 257 -10.30 10.04 27.88
N PRO A 258 -10.13 9.14 26.90
CA PRO A 258 -10.79 7.85 26.94
C PRO A 258 -10.25 6.98 28.09
N GLU A 259 -11.08 6.15 28.68
CA GLU A 259 -10.67 5.15 29.67
C GLU A 259 -9.99 3.95 29.00
N GLN A 260 -10.38 3.65 27.76
CA GLN A 260 -9.80 2.57 26.98
C GLN A 260 -9.73 2.92 25.48
N VAL A 261 -8.71 2.41 24.82
CA VAL A 261 -8.53 2.50 23.37
C VAL A 261 -8.47 1.08 22.79
N VAL A 262 -9.31 0.81 21.80
CA VAL A 262 -9.28 -0.43 21.03
C VAL A 262 -8.56 -0.17 19.70
N VAL A 263 -7.42 -0.82 19.51
CA VAL A 263 -6.65 -0.74 18.26
C VAL A 263 -7.06 -1.89 17.37
N VAL A 264 -7.54 -1.60 16.16
CA VAL A 264 -7.87 -2.61 15.15
C VAL A 264 -6.91 -2.49 13.98
N GLY A 265 -6.21 -3.59 13.66
CA GLY A 265 -5.18 -3.58 12.63
C GLY A 265 -3.93 -2.79 13.05
N HIS A 266 -3.36 -2.05 12.09
CA HIS A 266 -2.01 -1.49 12.21
C HIS A 266 -1.94 0.03 11.93
N PRO A 267 -2.41 0.90 12.86
CA PRO A 267 -2.32 2.36 12.69
C PRO A 267 -0.87 2.85 12.83
N THR A 268 -0.46 3.78 11.95
CA THR A 268 0.94 4.22 11.82
C THR A 268 1.13 5.70 11.45
N LEU A 269 0.05 6.48 11.20
CA LEU A 269 0.19 7.78 10.52
C LEU A 269 0.42 8.97 11.44
N HIS A 270 -0.39 9.14 12.49
CA HIS A 270 -0.47 10.38 13.25
C HIS A 270 0.20 10.28 14.60
N ARG A 271 1.10 11.23 14.92
CA ARG A 271 1.84 11.25 16.20
C ARG A 271 0.93 11.33 17.42
N ASP A 272 -0.12 12.18 17.35
CA ASP A 272 -1.05 12.37 18.45
C ASP A 272 -1.90 11.12 18.70
N VAL A 273 -2.28 10.39 17.65
CA VAL A 273 -2.94 9.09 17.76
C VAL A 273 -2.02 8.06 18.42
N LEU A 274 -0.74 8.01 18.00
CA LEU A 274 0.24 7.10 18.60
C LEU A 274 0.58 7.51 20.05
N ALA A 275 0.47 8.79 20.39
CA ALA A 275 0.65 9.27 21.78
C ALA A 275 -0.43 8.72 22.72
N LEU A 276 -1.69 8.58 22.26
CA LEU A 276 -2.75 7.90 23.03
C LEU A 276 -2.38 6.46 23.40
N LEU A 277 -1.72 5.75 22.47
CA LEU A 277 -1.30 4.36 22.71
C LEU A 277 -0.12 4.24 23.67
N ALA A 278 0.56 5.33 23.94
CA ALA A 278 1.69 5.41 24.89
C ALA A 278 1.28 5.98 26.26
N ASP A 279 0.05 6.48 26.41
CA ASP A 279 -0.44 7.07 27.65
C ASP A 279 -0.68 5.98 28.71
N PRO A 280 -0.01 6.04 29.88
CA PRO A 280 -0.12 5.00 30.90
C PRO A 280 -1.48 4.95 31.61
N ASP A 281 -2.28 6.00 31.51
CA ASP A 281 -3.60 6.09 32.14
C ASP A 281 -4.72 5.52 31.22
N ILE A 282 -4.41 5.20 29.98
CA ILE A 282 -5.34 4.63 28.99
C ILE A 282 -5.10 3.12 28.87
N GLU A 283 -6.13 2.33 29.05
CA GLU A 283 -6.04 0.90 28.76
C GLU A 283 -6.04 0.66 27.26
N VAL A 284 -4.96 0.07 26.71
CA VAL A 284 -4.86 -0.26 25.28
C VAL A 284 -5.18 -1.72 25.06
N ILE A 285 -6.14 -1.99 24.17
CA ILE A 285 -6.58 -3.33 23.77
C ILE A 285 -6.32 -3.50 22.29
N GLY A 286 -5.56 -4.52 21.90
CA GLY A 286 -5.20 -4.78 20.51
C GLY A 286 -6.06 -5.90 19.89
N LEU A 287 -6.67 -5.61 18.74
CA LEU A 287 -7.30 -6.58 17.87
C LEU A 287 -6.48 -6.71 16.59
N SER A 288 -5.91 -7.89 16.37
CA SER A 288 -5.11 -8.20 15.18
C SER A 288 -5.41 -9.60 14.68
N ARG A 289 -5.26 -9.80 13.38
CA ARG A 289 -5.28 -11.10 12.70
C ARG A 289 -3.89 -11.48 12.19
N SER A 290 -2.86 -10.74 12.60
CA SER A 290 -1.46 -10.96 12.32
C SER A 290 -0.64 -11.02 13.62
N ASP A 291 0.66 -11.29 13.51
CA ASP A 291 1.57 -11.31 14.68
C ASP A 291 1.93 -9.90 15.20
N ILE A 292 1.50 -8.85 14.50
CA ILE A 292 1.85 -7.46 14.81
C ILE A 292 0.71 -6.78 15.57
N PHE A 293 1.07 -6.10 16.66
CA PHE A 293 0.19 -5.23 17.44
C PHE A 293 0.82 -3.87 17.55
N THR A 294 0.13 -2.84 17.07
CA THR A 294 0.58 -1.45 17.25
C THR A 294 0.41 -1.01 18.70
N GLY A 295 1.39 -0.28 19.20
CA GLY A 295 1.45 0.10 20.60
C GLY A 295 1.92 -1.07 21.49
N ARG A 296 1.52 -1.03 22.74
CA ARG A 296 1.80 -2.09 23.73
C ARG A 296 0.49 -2.50 24.42
N PRO A 297 -0.43 -3.16 23.70
CA PRO A 297 -1.72 -3.48 24.27
C PRO A 297 -1.57 -4.39 25.49
N THR A 298 -2.33 -4.09 26.52
CA THR A 298 -2.40 -4.88 27.75
C THR A 298 -3.20 -6.16 27.57
N ARG A 299 -4.18 -6.13 26.66
CA ARG A 299 -4.98 -7.28 26.24
C ARG A 299 -4.94 -7.41 24.71
N ARG A 300 -4.96 -8.64 24.21
CA ARG A 300 -4.81 -8.97 22.79
C ARG A 300 -5.85 -10.00 22.38
N GLY A 301 -6.40 -9.85 21.19
CA GLY A 301 -7.32 -10.81 20.59
C GLY A 301 -7.45 -10.63 19.09
N SER A 302 -8.18 -11.55 18.45
CA SER A 302 -8.62 -11.46 17.06
C SER A 302 -10.13 -11.25 16.97
N ARG A 303 -10.83 -11.38 18.06
CA ARG A 303 -12.28 -11.20 18.21
C ARG A 303 -12.58 -10.51 19.52
N ALA A 304 -13.74 -9.86 19.58
CA ALA A 304 -14.23 -9.22 20.79
C ALA A 304 -15.59 -9.80 21.23
N ASN A 305 -15.74 -9.98 22.53
CA ASN A 305 -17.05 -10.20 23.17
C ASN A 305 -17.46 -8.89 23.83
N ILE A 306 -18.49 -8.24 23.29
CA ILE A 306 -18.84 -6.85 23.60
C ILE A 306 -20.04 -6.80 24.50
N THR A 307 -19.96 -5.99 25.57
CA THR A 307 -21.05 -5.67 26.50
C THR A 307 -21.16 -4.16 26.67
N GLY A 308 -22.33 -3.70 27.12
CA GLY A 308 -22.58 -2.27 27.29
C GLY A 308 -22.75 -1.51 25.98
N GLN A 309 -22.84 -0.20 26.07
CA GLN A 309 -22.93 0.74 24.94
C GLN A 309 -22.23 2.04 25.31
N PRO A 310 -21.66 2.80 24.33
CA PRO A 310 -21.10 4.11 24.57
C PRO A 310 -22.16 5.07 25.17
N SER A 311 -21.75 5.91 26.10
CA SER A 311 -22.63 6.93 26.64
C SER A 311 -22.91 8.05 25.62
N ASP A 312 -24.12 8.62 25.63
CA ASP A 312 -24.45 9.77 24.76
C ASP A 312 -23.48 10.96 24.98
N THR A 313 -22.99 11.11 26.21
CA THR A 313 -22.01 12.16 26.56
C THR A 313 -20.69 11.92 25.85
N TRP A 314 -20.18 10.68 25.87
CA TRP A 314 -18.94 10.33 25.19
C TRP A 314 -19.05 10.49 23.67
N LEU A 315 -20.17 10.02 23.10
CA LEU A 315 -20.43 10.20 21.67
C LEU A 315 -20.37 11.68 21.25
N LYS A 316 -21.03 12.57 22.01
CA LYS A 316 -21.02 14.02 21.75
C LYS A 316 -19.63 14.66 21.91
N ILE A 317 -18.84 14.22 22.90
CA ILE A 317 -17.46 14.70 23.08
C ILE A 317 -16.62 14.33 21.86
N CYS A 318 -16.71 13.09 21.39
CA CYS A 318 -15.94 12.61 20.23
C CYS A 318 -16.38 13.32 18.93
N GLU A 319 -17.69 13.50 18.75
CA GLU A 319 -18.26 14.25 17.61
C GLU A 319 -17.75 15.69 17.60
N ALA A 320 -17.89 16.42 18.70
CA ALA A 320 -17.41 17.80 18.80
C ALA A 320 -15.90 17.93 18.57
N ALA A 321 -15.09 17.03 19.14
CA ALA A 321 -13.66 17.00 18.90
C ALA A 321 -13.31 16.70 17.41
N GLY A 322 -14.07 15.80 16.78
CA GLY A 322 -13.97 15.49 15.37
C GLY A 322 -14.30 16.70 14.48
N GLU A 323 -15.39 17.42 14.78
CA GLU A 323 -15.80 18.63 14.05
C GLU A 323 -14.76 19.73 14.12
N VAL A 324 -14.19 20.01 15.31
CA VAL A 324 -13.10 20.98 15.46
C VAL A 324 -11.90 20.61 14.59
N GLY A 325 -11.54 19.33 14.53
CA GLY A 325 -10.48 18.85 13.65
C GLY A 325 -10.78 19.08 12.17
N ALA A 326 -11.99 18.72 11.73
CA ALA A 326 -12.44 18.91 10.35
C ALA A 326 -12.52 20.40 9.95
N ASP A 327 -13.04 21.26 10.83
CA ASP A 327 -13.12 22.70 10.61
C ASP A 327 -11.73 23.34 10.53
N THR A 328 -10.78 22.86 11.31
CA THR A 328 -9.38 23.28 11.22
C THR A 328 -8.80 23.01 9.83
N VAL A 329 -9.03 21.81 9.28
CA VAL A 329 -8.57 21.47 7.91
C VAL A 329 -9.30 22.32 6.88
N ARG A 330 -10.63 22.44 6.98
CA ARG A 330 -11.44 23.21 6.05
C ARG A 330 -11.02 24.69 6.01
N SER A 331 -10.83 25.32 7.16
CA SER A 331 -10.36 26.71 7.26
C SER A 331 -8.94 26.88 6.72
N THR A 332 -8.08 25.88 6.92
CA THR A 332 -6.71 25.89 6.40
C THR A 332 -6.68 25.78 4.87
N LEU A 333 -7.53 24.95 4.27
CA LEU A 333 -7.68 24.84 2.82
C LEU A 333 -8.23 26.13 2.17
N GLN A 334 -9.00 26.92 2.93
CA GLN A 334 -9.57 28.19 2.44
C GLN A 334 -8.63 29.39 2.61
N ASP A 335 -7.55 29.25 3.37
CA ASP A 335 -6.61 30.34 3.65
C ASP A 335 -5.61 30.50 2.49
N PRO A 336 -5.69 31.62 1.72
CA PRO A 336 -4.82 31.85 0.57
C PRO A 336 -3.33 32.00 0.96
N ALA A 337 -3.02 32.22 2.23
CA ALA A 337 -1.63 32.34 2.70
C ALA A 337 -0.82 31.06 2.49
N PHE A 338 -1.46 29.90 2.40
CA PHE A 338 -0.78 28.62 2.17
C PHE A 338 -0.51 28.33 0.69
N GLY A 339 -1.25 28.96 -0.24
CA GLY A 339 -1.15 28.68 -1.67
C GLY A 339 -1.63 27.27 -2.02
N PHE A 340 -1.26 26.78 -3.21
CA PHE A 340 -1.60 25.43 -3.64
C PHE A 340 -0.59 24.41 -3.09
N THR A 341 -1.02 23.53 -2.16
CA THR A 341 -0.18 22.58 -1.43
C THR A 341 -0.64 21.15 -1.64
N GLY A 342 0.16 20.17 -1.17
CA GLY A 342 -0.20 18.74 -1.19
C GLY A 342 -1.54 18.44 -0.48
N LEU A 343 -1.90 19.20 0.58
CA LEU A 343 -3.19 19.06 1.25
C LEU A 343 -4.37 19.42 0.33
N HIS A 344 -4.22 20.46 -0.49
CA HIS A 344 -5.21 20.83 -1.51
C HIS A 344 -5.33 19.77 -2.61
N VAL A 345 -4.20 19.16 -3.00
CA VAL A 345 -4.19 18.05 -3.97
C VAL A 345 -4.93 16.84 -3.40
N ALA A 346 -4.68 16.50 -2.15
CA ALA A 346 -5.38 15.39 -1.47
C ALA A 346 -6.90 15.66 -1.41
N ALA A 347 -7.31 16.87 -1.03
CA ALA A 347 -8.71 17.25 -1.00
C ALA A 347 -9.37 17.12 -2.40
N ALA A 348 -8.74 17.68 -3.45
CA ALA A 348 -9.25 17.61 -4.81
C ALA A 348 -9.37 16.17 -5.32
N VAL A 349 -8.38 15.31 -5.03
CA VAL A 349 -8.45 13.89 -5.38
C VAL A 349 -9.61 13.22 -4.66
N CYS A 350 -9.73 13.40 -3.34
CA CYS A 350 -10.80 12.79 -2.53
C CYS A 350 -12.19 13.23 -2.98
N ASP A 351 -12.38 14.51 -3.31
CA ASP A 351 -13.65 15.07 -3.78
C ASP A 351 -14.12 14.48 -5.13
N THR A 352 -13.21 13.90 -5.92
CA THR A 352 -13.54 13.28 -7.22
C THR A 352 -13.74 11.77 -7.16
N LEU A 353 -13.51 11.14 -6.01
CA LEU A 353 -13.72 9.70 -5.84
C LEU A 353 -15.20 9.36 -5.72
N GLY A 354 -15.59 8.25 -6.33
CA GLY A 354 -16.94 7.71 -6.26
C GLY A 354 -16.96 6.27 -5.80
N VAL A 355 -18.15 5.78 -5.47
CA VAL A 355 -18.37 4.37 -5.11
C VAL A 355 -17.88 3.46 -6.23
N GLY A 356 -17.03 2.50 -5.89
CA GLY A 356 -16.40 1.57 -6.82
C GLY A 356 -15.03 2.03 -7.34
N ASP A 357 -14.59 3.26 -7.04
CA ASP A 357 -13.24 3.69 -7.33
C ASP A 357 -12.22 3.03 -6.38
N THR A 358 -11.00 2.94 -6.84
CA THR A 358 -9.86 2.45 -6.06
C THR A 358 -8.83 3.56 -5.91
N LEU A 359 -8.32 3.74 -4.69
CA LEU A 359 -7.28 4.73 -4.37
C LEU A 359 -5.99 4.04 -3.94
N VAL A 360 -4.86 4.48 -4.49
CA VAL A 360 -3.52 4.08 -4.04
C VAL A 360 -2.80 5.30 -3.49
N LEU A 361 -2.35 5.22 -2.24
CA LEU A 361 -1.69 6.34 -1.56
C LEU A 361 -0.20 6.08 -1.41
N GLY A 362 0.60 7.03 -1.88
CA GLY A 362 2.02 7.05 -1.61
C GLY A 362 2.33 7.39 -0.16
N SER A 363 3.39 6.77 0.36
CA SER A 363 3.94 7.11 1.68
C SER A 363 4.36 8.58 1.76
N SER A 364 4.77 9.04 2.94
CA SER A 364 5.13 10.44 3.23
C SER A 364 3.90 11.35 3.43
N ASN A 365 3.84 12.52 2.78
CA ASN A 365 2.74 13.47 2.91
C ASN A 365 1.41 12.97 2.28
N PRO A 366 1.39 12.35 1.08
CA PRO A 366 0.13 12.02 0.42
C PRO A 366 -0.85 11.23 1.28
N VAL A 367 -0.39 10.16 1.94
CA VAL A 367 -1.28 9.35 2.80
C VAL A 367 -1.73 10.10 4.06
N ARG A 368 -0.91 11.01 4.59
CA ARG A 368 -1.26 11.85 5.75
C ARG A 368 -2.25 12.93 5.38
N ASP A 369 -2.00 13.61 4.27
CA ASP A 369 -2.89 14.65 3.75
C ASP A 369 -4.26 14.06 3.39
N ALA A 370 -4.29 12.86 2.78
CA ALA A 370 -5.51 12.12 2.49
C ALA A 370 -6.29 11.75 3.76
N SER A 371 -5.62 11.33 4.82
CA SER A 371 -6.24 11.09 6.13
C SER A 371 -6.86 12.35 6.74
N LEU A 372 -6.22 13.51 6.56
CA LEU A 372 -6.70 14.78 7.10
C LEU A 372 -7.90 15.35 6.34
N VAL A 373 -8.11 14.96 5.08
CA VAL A 373 -9.25 15.44 4.29
C VAL A 373 -10.47 14.52 4.32
N GLY A 374 -10.48 13.54 5.22
CA GLY A 374 -11.68 12.80 5.61
C GLY A 374 -11.73 11.32 5.20
N LEU A 375 -10.69 10.77 4.56
CA LEU A 375 -10.65 9.32 4.27
C LEU A 375 -10.61 8.49 5.59
N PRO A 376 -11.14 7.27 5.58
CA PRO A 376 -11.69 6.49 4.47
C PRO A 376 -13.13 6.87 4.07
N PHE A 377 -13.50 6.61 2.80
CA PHE A 377 -14.87 6.80 2.29
C PHE A 377 -15.52 5.46 1.97
N ASP A 378 -16.82 5.34 2.26
CA ASP A 378 -17.58 4.15 1.94
C ASP A 378 -17.63 3.90 0.42
N GLY A 379 -17.38 2.64 0.04
CA GLY A 379 -17.35 2.22 -1.35
C GLY A 379 -16.09 2.60 -2.14
N VAL A 380 -15.04 3.12 -1.49
CA VAL A 380 -13.72 3.37 -2.08
C VAL A 380 -12.69 2.46 -1.44
N ASP A 381 -12.15 1.53 -2.23
CA ASP A 381 -11.06 0.65 -1.77
C ASP A 381 -9.74 1.43 -1.75
N THR A 382 -9.11 1.59 -0.59
CA THR A 382 -7.86 2.33 -0.44
C THR A 382 -6.68 1.42 -0.10
N TYR A 383 -5.58 1.55 -0.85
CA TYR A 383 -4.34 0.81 -0.67
C TYR A 383 -3.16 1.74 -0.44
N ALA A 384 -2.25 1.36 0.43
CA ALA A 384 -0.98 2.06 0.66
C ALA A 384 0.08 1.08 1.17
N ALA A 385 1.36 1.38 0.95
CA ALA A 385 2.45 0.66 1.59
C ALA A 385 2.54 1.11 3.05
N ARG A 386 1.89 0.36 3.97
CA ARG A 386 1.87 0.69 5.40
C ARG A 386 2.71 -0.24 6.26
N GLY A 387 3.21 -1.33 5.70
CA GLY A 387 4.10 -2.26 6.37
C GLY A 387 5.46 -1.62 6.70
N ALA A 388 6.25 -1.32 5.69
CA ALA A 388 7.54 -0.64 5.80
C ALA A 388 7.47 0.85 5.39
N ALA A 389 6.37 1.27 4.79
CA ALA A 389 6.09 2.64 4.37
C ALA A 389 7.15 3.25 3.42
N GLY A 390 7.75 2.41 2.54
CA GLY A 390 8.71 2.83 1.53
C GLY A 390 8.07 3.65 0.39
N ILE A 391 8.93 4.34 -0.38
CA ILE A 391 8.53 5.11 -1.57
C ILE A 391 9.02 4.45 -2.87
N ASP A 392 9.61 3.27 -2.77
CA ASP A 392 10.45 2.62 -3.77
C ASP A 392 9.67 1.73 -4.76
N GLY A 393 8.34 1.65 -4.66
CA GLY A 393 7.53 0.82 -5.54
C GLY A 393 6.08 1.26 -5.72
N THR A 394 5.73 2.51 -5.42
CA THR A 394 4.32 2.96 -5.39
C THR A 394 3.69 3.02 -6.78
N VAL A 395 4.41 3.42 -7.82
CA VAL A 395 3.90 3.44 -9.20
C VAL A 395 3.63 2.01 -9.67
N SER A 396 4.57 1.11 -9.44
CA SER A 396 4.44 -0.32 -9.75
C SER A 396 3.27 -0.96 -9.00
N GLN A 397 3.13 -0.64 -7.70
CA GLN A 397 2.01 -1.11 -6.89
C GLN A 397 0.67 -0.60 -7.43
N ALA A 398 0.58 0.68 -7.83
CA ALA A 398 -0.63 1.25 -8.42
C ALA A 398 -1.00 0.56 -9.74
N VAL A 399 -0.03 0.24 -10.58
CA VAL A 399 -0.24 -0.57 -11.80
C VAL A 399 -0.78 -1.95 -11.44
N GLY A 400 -0.19 -2.62 -10.45
CA GLY A 400 -0.65 -3.92 -9.97
C GLY A 400 -2.07 -3.90 -9.42
N VAL A 401 -2.40 -2.91 -8.59
CA VAL A 401 -3.74 -2.70 -8.04
C VAL A 401 -4.76 -2.48 -9.17
N ALA A 402 -4.45 -1.61 -10.13
CA ALA A 402 -5.35 -1.33 -11.25
C ALA A 402 -5.60 -2.58 -12.12
N LEU A 403 -4.57 -3.37 -12.42
CA LEU A 403 -4.70 -4.63 -13.16
C LEU A 403 -5.59 -5.63 -12.40
N ALA A 404 -5.36 -5.82 -11.11
CA ALA A 404 -6.13 -6.76 -10.30
C ALA A 404 -7.60 -6.32 -10.13
N THR A 405 -7.86 -5.04 -9.88
CA THR A 405 -9.23 -4.50 -9.79
C THR A 405 -9.97 -4.70 -11.10
N GLN A 406 -9.30 -4.47 -12.23
CA GLN A 406 -9.88 -4.71 -13.56
C GLN A 406 -10.17 -6.20 -13.79
N GLN A 407 -9.32 -7.11 -13.33
CA GLN A 407 -9.55 -8.56 -13.43
C GLN A 407 -10.74 -9.03 -12.58
N LEU A 408 -10.95 -8.45 -11.41
CA LEU A 408 -12.07 -8.78 -10.53
C LEU A 408 -13.43 -8.30 -11.08
N ARG A 409 -13.43 -7.31 -11.98
CA ARG A 409 -14.63 -6.70 -12.58
C ARG A 409 -14.65 -6.81 -14.11
N PRO A 410 -14.53 -8.02 -14.68
CA PRO A 410 -14.33 -8.21 -16.12
C PRO A 410 -15.57 -7.89 -16.98
N THR A 411 -16.75 -7.78 -16.38
CA THR A 411 -18.03 -7.51 -17.05
C THR A 411 -18.36 -6.02 -17.15
N GLU A 412 -17.57 -5.16 -16.52
CA GLU A 412 -17.77 -3.71 -16.63
C GLU A 412 -17.40 -3.24 -18.04
N VAL A 413 -18.25 -2.40 -18.61
CA VAL A 413 -18.06 -1.83 -19.98
C VAL A 413 -16.80 -0.95 -20.02
N ARG A 414 -16.47 -0.31 -18.89
CA ARG A 414 -15.25 0.46 -18.69
C ARG A 414 -14.42 -0.20 -17.60
N ALA A 415 -13.10 -0.13 -17.72
CA ALA A 415 -12.23 -0.56 -16.63
C ALA A 415 -12.50 0.26 -15.36
N PRO A 416 -12.57 -0.39 -14.18
CA PRO A 416 -12.71 0.31 -12.91
C PRO A 416 -11.65 1.40 -12.76
N ARG A 417 -12.04 2.54 -12.22
CA ARG A 417 -11.11 3.65 -12.02
C ARG A 417 -10.18 3.37 -10.86
N THR A 418 -8.88 3.54 -11.10
CA THR A 418 -7.85 3.56 -10.07
C THR A 418 -7.16 4.92 -10.09
N VAL A 419 -7.12 5.58 -8.94
CA VAL A 419 -6.38 6.83 -8.74
C VAL A 419 -5.21 6.57 -7.81
N ALA A 420 -4.01 6.99 -8.18
CA ALA A 420 -2.84 6.95 -7.31
C ALA A 420 -2.44 8.39 -6.95
N LEU A 421 -2.35 8.70 -5.67
CA LEU A 421 -1.85 9.99 -5.17
C LEU A 421 -0.49 9.78 -4.51
N LEU A 422 0.54 10.42 -5.06
CA LEU A 422 1.92 10.29 -4.58
C LEU A 422 2.69 11.61 -4.72
N GLY A 423 3.81 11.71 -4.01
CA GLY A 423 4.74 12.83 -4.15
C GLY A 423 5.69 12.64 -5.34
N ASP A 424 6.35 13.70 -5.75
CA ASP A 424 7.32 13.74 -6.83
C ASP A 424 8.51 12.79 -6.60
N LEU A 425 9.11 12.77 -5.42
CA LEU A 425 10.20 11.85 -5.10
C LEU A 425 9.77 10.37 -5.17
N THR A 426 8.54 10.07 -4.76
CA THR A 426 7.96 8.73 -4.89
C THR A 426 7.77 8.35 -6.36
N PHE A 427 7.28 9.28 -7.18
CA PHE A 427 7.14 9.08 -8.62
C PHE A 427 8.49 8.85 -9.29
N LEU A 428 9.48 9.69 -9.00
CA LEU A 428 10.83 9.59 -9.56
C LEU A 428 11.54 8.30 -9.13
N HIS A 429 11.32 7.87 -7.88
CA HIS A 429 11.96 6.66 -7.36
C HIS A 429 11.48 5.40 -8.07
N ASP A 430 10.22 5.35 -8.52
CA ASP A 430 9.62 4.16 -9.15
C ASP A 430 9.00 4.47 -10.54
N VAL A 431 9.56 5.42 -11.27
CA VAL A 431 9.06 5.76 -12.62
C VAL A 431 9.09 4.54 -13.57
N ASN A 432 9.99 3.58 -13.35
CA ASN A 432 10.03 2.31 -14.09
C ASN A 432 8.76 1.45 -13.92
N GLY A 433 7.93 1.72 -12.95
CA GLY A 433 6.59 1.10 -12.86
C GLY A 433 5.71 1.39 -14.08
N LEU A 434 5.99 2.48 -14.81
CA LEU A 434 5.34 2.82 -16.08
C LEU A 434 5.86 2.03 -17.29
N LEU A 435 6.98 1.31 -17.15
CA LEU A 435 7.60 0.55 -18.24
C LEU A 435 6.83 -0.74 -18.50
N ILE A 436 5.83 -0.65 -19.35
CA ILE A 436 4.97 -1.78 -19.75
C ILE A 436 5.16 -2.00 -21.23
N GLY A 437 5.57 -3.21 -21.63
CA GLY A 437 5.79 -3.59 -23.02
C GLY A 437 4.52 -3.42 -23.89
N PRO A 438 4.65 -3.30 -25.20
CA PRO A 438 3.52 -3.07 -26.11
C PRO A 438 2.54 -4.25 -26.14
N ASP A 439 3.03 -5.47 -25.92
CA ASP A 439 2.23 -6.70 -25.94
C ASP A 439 1.71 -7.09 -24.54
N GLU A 440 2.02 -6.28 -23.51
CA GLU A 440 1.63 -6.56 -22.14
C GLU A 440 0.28 -5.95 -21.78
N LEU A 441 -0.39 -6.58 -20.80
CA LEU A 441 -1.59 -6.01 -20.23
C LEU A 441 -1.29 -4.67 -19.54
N ARG A 442 -2.08 -3.67 -19.92
CA ARG A 442 -2.06 -2.32 -19.33
C ARG A 442 -3.32 -2.08 -18.50
N PRO A 443 -3.23 -1.30 -17.43
CA PRO A 443 -4.42 -0.75 -16.80
C PRO A 443 -5.29 -0.04 -17.84
N GLY A 444 -6.60 -0.23 -17.76
CA GLY A 444 -7.54 0.45 -18.68
C GLY A 444 -7.99 1.82 -18.19
N ASN A 445 -7.72 2.15 -16.91
CA ASN A 445 -8.16 3.42 -16.29
C ASN A 445 -7.33 3.67 -15.01
N LEU A 446 -6.09 4.14 -15.18
CA LEU A 446 -5.19 4.50 -14.07
C LEU A 446 -4.79 5.98 -14.18
N THR A 447 -5.16 6.78 -13.19
CA THR A 447 -4.73 8.17 -13.04
C THR A 447 -3.71 8.28 -11.91
N ILE A 448 -2.49 8.71 -12.22
CA ILE A 448 -1.42 8.95 -11.25
C ILE A 448 -1.31 10.46 -11.03
N VAL A 449 -1.71 10.92 -9.86
CA VAL A 449 -1.60 12.32 -9.43
C VAL A 449 -0.30 12.49 -8.66
N VAL A 450 0.60 13.30 -9.20
CA VAL A 450 1.90 13.62 -8.61
C VAL A 450 1.80 15.00 -7.96
N ALA A 451 1.74 15.03 -6.63
CA ALA A 451 1.86 16.29 -5.88
C ALA A 451 3.33 16.70 -5.89
N ASN A 452 3.69 17.54 -6.87
CA ASN A 452 5.07 17.95 -7.13
C ASN A 452 5.37 19.28 -6.42
N ASP A 453 6.13 19.20 -5.32
CA ASP A 453 6.62 20.36 -4.58
C ASP A 453 8.15 20.56 -4.75
N ASP A 454 8.73 19.91 -5.77
CA ASP A 454 10.15 19.90 -6.13
C ASP A 454 11.04 19.45 -4.97
N GLY A 455 10.66 18.30 -4.32
CA GLY A 455 11.55 17.66 -3.37
C GLY A 455 10.93 17.06 -2.12
N GLY A 456 11.71 17.13 -1.02
CA GLY A 456 11.37 16.50 0.25
C GLY A 456 10.46 17.33 1.15
N GLY A 457 9.24 17.69 0.71
CA GLY A 457 8.32 18.55 1.47
C GLY A 457 7.96 18.05 2.86
N ILE A 458 8.01 16.74 3.12
CA ILE A 458 7.77 16.21 4.48
C ILE A 458 8.78 16.72 5.49
N PHE A 459 10.02 16.91 5.08
CA PHE A 459 11.10 17.35 5.98
C PHE A 459 10.95 18.80 6.44
N GLU A 460 10.17 19.63 5.73
CA GLU A 460 9.86 21.00 6.15
C GLU A 460 9.18 21.05 7.52
N ALA A 461 8.27 20.13 7.80
CA ALA A 461 7.53 20.08 9.06
C ALA A 461 8.26 19.33 10.19
N LEU A 462 9.39 18.68 9.90
CA LEU A 462 10.19 17.94 10.87
C LEU A 462 11.27 18.85 11.52
N GLU A 463 11.96 18.31 12.52
CA GLU A 463 13.02 18.98 13.27
C GLU A 463 14.14 19.50 12.34
N VAL A 464 14.48 18.73 11.30
CA VAL A 464 15.51 19.08 10.31
C VAL A 464 15.17 20.30 9.46
N GLY A 465 13.89 20.64 9.32
CA GLY A 465 13.43 21.86 8.63
C GLY A 465 13.41 23.11 9.50
N ALA A 466 13.92 23.06 10.73
CA ALA A 466 13.99 24.22 11.60
C ALA A 466 14.89 25.33 11.04
N SER A 467 14.55 26.58 11.30
CA SER A 467 15.19 27.77 10.71
C SER A 467 16.70 27.82 10.89
N GLN A 468 17.21 27.36 12.05
CA GLN A 468 18.65 27.32 12.36
C GLN A 468 19.42 26.29 11.50
N LEU A 469 18.74 25.31 10.89
CA LEU A 469 19.34 24.27 10.04
C LEU A 469 19.19 24.56 8.53
N ARG A 470 18.55 25.67 8.17
CA ARG A 470 18.12 25.97 6.81
C ARG A 470 19.23 26.01 5.77
N SER A 471 20.44 26.41 6.18
CA SER A 471 21.59 26.54 5.26
C SER A 471 21.99 25.23 4.55
N GLN A 472 21.70 24.08 5.17
CA GLN A 472 22.00 22.75 4.62
C GLN A 472 20.75 22.00 4.12
N PHE A 473 19.58 22.49 4.45
CA PHE A 473 18.31 21.81 4.25
C PHE A 473 18.05 21.46 2.79
N GLU A 474 18.21 22.44 1.88
CA GLU A 474 17.90 22.24 0.46
C GLU A 474 18.72 21.12 -0.17
N ARG A 475 20.00 21.03 0.19
CA ARG A 475 20.90 20.02 -0.38
C ARG A 475 20.64 18.61 0.15
N VAL A 476 20.28 18.47 1.44
CA VAL A 476 20.29 17.17 2.14
C VAL A 476 18.88 16.61 2.32
N PHE A 477 17.87 17.47 2.49
CA PHE A 477 16.50 17.10 2.78
C PHE A 477 15.50 17.62 1.74
N GLY A 478 15.60 18.88 1.36
CA GLY A 478 14.78 19.48 0.31
C GLY A 478 15.00 18.81 -1.03
N THR A 479 16.24 18.54 -1.38
CA THR A 479 16.67 17.80 -2.59
C THR A 479 15.88 18.19 -3.84
N PRO A 480 15.83 19.48 -4.22
CA PRO A 480 15.11 19.91 -5.41
C PRO A 480 15.70 19.20 -6.63
N HIS A 481 14.83 18.65 -7.48
CA HIS A 481 15.27 17.80 -8.58
C HIS A 481 15.15 18.45 -9.96
N GLY A 482 14.23 19.40 -10.16
CA GLY A 482 14.03 20.10 -11.43
C GLY A 482 13.70 19.19 -12.62
N VAL A 483 13.20 17.98 -12.39
CA VAL A 483 12.89 16.99 -13.43
C VAL A 483 11.56 17.33 -14.10
N GLY A 484 11.54 17.31 -15.45
CA GLY A 484 10.29 17.43 -16.20
C GLY A 484 9.48 16.15 -16.13
N VAL A 485 8.41 16.14 -15.33
CA VAL A 485 7.47 15.02 -15.19
C VAL A 485 6.77 14.73 -16.53
N ASP A 486 6.48 15.76 -17.31
CA ASP A 486 5.93 15.68 -18.67
C ASP A 486 6.78 14.79 -19.59
N LYS A 487 8.10 14.99 -19.57
CA LYS A 487 9.05 14.24 -20.40
C LYS A 487 9.09 12.77 -20.01
N LEU A 488 9.05 12.49 -18.71
CA LEU A 488 8.99 11.11 -18.20
C LEU A 488 7.67 10.44 -18.58
N ALA A 489 6.54 11.09 -18.35
CA ALA A 489 5.24 10.55 -18.72
C ALA A 489 5.19 10.18 -20.22
N HIS A 490 5.59 11.08 -21.09
CA HIS A 490 5.64 10.84 -22.54
C HIS A 490 6.63 9.73 -22.93
N ALA A 491 7.81 9.67 -22.29
CA ALA A 491 8.80 8.63 -22.57
C ALA A 491 8.29 7.21 -22.28
N TYR A 492 7.40 7.06 -21.30
CA TYR A 492 6.74 5.80 -20.96
C TYR A 492 5.36 5.61 -21.62
N GLY A 493 4.96 6.53 -22.51
CA GLY A 493 3.71 6.44 -23.27
C GLY A 493 2.45 6.70 -22.42
N ALA A 494 2.58 7.41 -21.30
CA ALA A 494 1.44 7.87 -20.51
C ALA A 494 0.94 9.23 -21.01
N ILE A 495 -0.36 9.48 -20.85
CA ILE A 495 -0.94 10.80 -21.11
C ILE A 495 -0.53 11.72 -19.97
N TYR A 496 -0.11 12.94 -20.31
CA TYR A 496 0.28 13.94 -19.32
C TYR A 496 -0.74 15.09 -19.24
N ARG A 497 -1.04 15.51 -18.02
CA ARG A 497 -1.80 16.73 -17.69
C ARG A 497 -1.07 17.51 -16.61
N ARG A 498 -1.22 18.84 -16.62
CA ARG A 498 -0.64 19.73 -15.62
C ARG A 498 -1.74 20.53 -14.93
N ALA A 499 -1.64 20.67 -13.62
CA ALA A 499 -2.48 21.53 -12.80
C ALA A 499 -1.60 22.36 -11.85
N ASP A 500 -1.89 23.66 -11.73
CA ASP A 500 -1.21 24.60 -10.84
C ASP A 500 -2.17 25.29 -9.86
N SER A 501 -3.41 24.82 -9.82
CA SER A 501 -4.46 25.27 -8.92
C SER A 501 -5.47 24.16 -8.64
N VAL A 502 -6.25 24.30 -7.57
CA VAL A 502 -7.34 23.38 -7.23
C VAL A 502 -8.36 23.30 -8.38
N ALA A 503 -8.73 24.45 -8.96
CA ALA A 503 -9.71 24.50 -10.05
C ALA A 503 -9.24 23.69 -11.26
N THR A 504 -8.02 23.94 -11.74
CA THR A 504 -7.44 23.20 -12.87
C THR A 504 -7.30 21.70 -12.55
N LEU A 505 -6.93 21.35 -11.32
CA LEU A 505 -6.81 19.95 -10.92
C LEU A 505 -8.17 19.24 -10.95
N ASN A 506 -9.22 19.88 -10.42
CA ASN A 506 -10.58 19.34 -10.44
C ASN A 506 -11.07 19.14 -11.88
N ASP A 507 -10.88 20.13 -12.76
CA ASP A 507 -11.28 20.04 -14.17
C ASP A 507 -10.61 18.83 -14.85
N VAL A 508 -9.30 18.65 -14.65
CA VAL A 508 -8.53 17.53 -15.20
C VAL A 508 -9.03 16.19 -14.65
N LEU A 509 -9.27 16.09 -13.33
CA LEU A 509 -9.72 14.84 -12.72
C LEU A 509 -11.13 14.45 -13.18
N VAL A 510 -12.03 15.43 -13.36
CA VAL A 510 -13.37 15.21 -13.91
C VAL A 510 -13.30 14.80 -15.38
N GLU A 511 -12.45 15.43 -16.19
CA GLU A 511 -12.21 15.04 -17.59
C GLU A 511 -11.78 13.59 -17.69
N LEU A 512 -10.76 13.20 -16.91
CA LEU A 512 -10.24 11.83 -16.92
C LEU A 512 -11.23 10.79 -16.36
N ALA A 513 -12.09 11.17 -15.42
CA ALA A 513 -13.17 10.29 -14.95
C ALA A 513 -14.23 10.06 -16.03
N ALA A 514 -14.54 11.08 -16.84
CA ALA A 514 -15.52 11.00 -17.92
C ALA A 514 -14.96 10.28 -19.17
N ALA A 515 -13.68 10.51 -19.49
CA ALA A 515 -12.97 9.94 -20.64
C ALA A 515 -11.66 9.28 -20.16
N PRO A 516 -11.75 8.05 -19.63
CA PRO A 516 -10.60 7.39 -19.03
C PRO A 516 -9.52 7.05 -20.06
N GLU A 517 -8.29 7.26 -19.66
CA GLU A 517 -7.09 6.89 -20.40
C GLU A 517 -6.44 5.66 -19.76
N PRO A 518 -5.74 4.82 -20.51
CA PRO A 518 -5.07 3.64 -19.96
C PRO A 518 -4.17 3.99 -18.77
N ILE A 519 -3.28 4.97 -18.96
CA ILE A 519 -2.46 5.55 -17.90
C ILE A 519 -2.35 7.05 -18.14
N ALA A 520 -2.81 7.84 -17.18
CA ALA A 520 -2.63 9.28 -17.17
C ALA A 520 -1.74 9.69 -15.98
N VAL A 521 -0.81 10.61 -16.20
CA VAL A 521 0.00 11.26 -15.16
C VAL A 521 -0.44 12.72 -15.07
N VAL A 522 -0.97 13.10 -13.92
CA VAL A 522 -1.40 14.46 -13.60
C VAL A 522 -0.40 15.09 -12.65
N GLU A 523 0.39 16.03 -13.14
CA GLU A 523 1.33 16.79 -12.31
C GLU A 523 0.61 17.97 -11.67
N ALA A 524 0.38 17.91 -10.36
CA ALA A 524 -0.09 19.01 -9.55
C ALA A 524 1.13 19.79 -9.01
N VAL A 525 1.41 20.95 -9.60
CA VAL A 525 2.57 21.77 -9.23
C VAL A 525 2.25 22.57 -7.98
N THR A 526 2.80 22.14 -6.87
CA THR A 526 2.52 22.67 -5.53
C THR A 526 3.73 23.40 -4.93
N THR A 527 3.55 23.93 -3.72
CA THR A 527 4.64 24.56 -2.97
C THR A 527 4.88 23.84 -1.65
N ARG A 528 6.17 23.64 -1.29
CA ARG A 528 6.58 23.19 0.05
C ARG A 528 6.95 24.34 0.99
N GLN A 529 7.05 25.59 0.46
CA GLN A 529 7.52 26.73 1.25
C GLN A 529 6.63 27.04 2.46
N THR A 530 5.33 26.78 2.34
CA THR A 530 4.33 27.00 3.39
C THR A 530 4.07 25.76 4.23
N ARG A 531 4.70 24.60 3.93
CA ARG A 531 4.38 23.32 4.57
C ARG A 531 4.57 23.32 6.09
N ARG A 532 5.60 24.00 6.61
CA ARG A 532 5.81 24.14 8.05
C ARG A 532 4.69 24.95 8.70
N ALA A 533 4.39 26.14 8.17
CA ALA A 533 3.32 26.99 8.67
C ALA A 533 1.96 26.29 8.62
N LEU A 534 1.70 25.54 7.55
CA LEU A 534 0.50 24.71 7.40
C LEU A 534 0.44 23.64 8.50
N ALA A 535 1.53 22.91 8.76
CA ALA A 535 1.58 21.91 9.80
C ALA A 535 1.37 22.53 11.21
N GLU A 536 1.95 23.70 11.48
CA GLU A 536 1.76 24.45 12.72
C GLU A 536 0.31 24.92 12.88
N ARG A 537 -0.33 25.38 11.81
CA ARG A 537 -1.75 25.76 11.78
C ARG A 537 -2.66 24.58 12.13
N LEU A 538 -2.41 23.42 11.52
CA LEU A 538 -3.16 22.20 11.79
C LEU A 538 -2.96 21.69 13.22
N ALA A 539 -1.79 21.92 13.82
CA ALA A 539 -1.52 21.56 15.20
C ALA A 539 -2.13 22.51 16.25
N GLN A 540 -2.48 23.76 15.87
CA GLN A 540 -3.03 24.78 16.78
C GLN A 540 -4.56 24.84 16.80
N GLY A 541 -5.22 24.49 15.69
CA GLY A 541 -6.68 24.47 15.57
C GLY A 541 -7.29 23.31 16.30
#